data_ccd057501aecb9a3c0b6a2c5f70aa2f0
#
_entry.id   ccd057501aecb9a3c0b6a2c5f70aa2f0
#
_cell.length_a   1.000
_cell.length_b   1.000
_cell.length_c   1.000
_cell.angle_alpha   90.00
_cell.angle_beta   90.00
_cell.angle_gamma   90.00
#
_symmetry.space_group_name_H-M   'P 1'
#
loop_
_entity.id
_entity.type
_entity.pdbx_description
1 polymer ?
#
loop_
_entity_poly.entity_id
_entity_poly.type
_entity_poly.pdbx_seq_one_letter_code
_entity_poly.pdbx_strand_id
1 'polypeptide(L)'
;MDFMTIFFLIIGFVLLIKGADYLVDGASAVAKRFGIPDIIIGLTVVSMGTSAPELVVSVGSAMQGSTGLVFANVIGSNISNTCLILGVAGLIVPLVVQSTTVKYELPLSILIIPLLFVLSNDAMLWGAQESTLSRIDGFILLTLFVGFLYYVFRSAKNNPDEVEVIDPLPAWKSAIYIVGGIAGLIIGGDWVVSSAKEIATTFGMTERLVGLTVVAVGTSLPELATSVVAAMKRNSDIAIGNVVGSNIFNVLLVLGTSAAIMPTNYELAINFDLYFLMAVSFLLFAFFFVGTLRKESLYTLDRWEAALLLIAIISYFTYIIVNDPGTAAAVG
;
A
#
# COMPACT_ATOMS: atom_id res chain seq x y z
N MET A 1 -26.65 2.32 17.91
CA MET A 1 -26.16 2.43 16.53
C MET A 1 -27.12 3.33 15.75
N ASP A 2 -26.63 4.43 15.23
CA ASP A 2 -27.45 5.35 14.45
C ASP A 2 -27.71 4.72 13.04
N PHE A 3 -28.92 4.94 12.51
CA PHE A 3 -29.28 4.51 11.15
C PHE A 3 -28.33 5.09 10.08
N MET A 4 -27.89 6.35 10.30
CA MET A 4 -26.98 7.03 9.38
C MET A 4 -25.60 6.37 9.32
N THR A 5 -25.08 5.88 10.43
CA THR A 5 -23.79 5.17 10.48
C THR A 5 -23.82 3.90 9.64
N ILE A 6 -24.91 3.11 9.75
CA ILE A 6 -25.08 1.90 8.93
C ILE A 6 -25.25 2.27 7.45
N PHE A 7 -26.02 3.32 7.17
CA PHE A 7 -26.23 3.79 5.79
C PHE A 7 -24.91 4.21 5.14
N PHE A 8 -24.09 5.04 5.80
CA PHE A 8 -22.79 5.45 5.28
C PHE A 8 -21.81 4.28 5.16
N LEU A 9 -21.84 3.32 6.08
CA LEU A 9 -21.03 2.11 5.99
C LEU A 9 -21.36 1.32 4.72
N ILE A 10 -22.65 1.06 4.45
CA ILE A 10 -23.08 0.30 3.27
C ILE A 10 -22.76 1.06 1.97
N ILE A 11 -23.10 2.35 1.89
CA ILE A 11 -22.81 3.17 0.72
C ILE A 11 -21.29 3.31 0.52
N GLY A 12 -20.53 3.44 1.60
CA GLY A 12 -19.06 3.45 1.55
C GLY A 12 -18.49 2.20 0.91
N PHE A 13 -18.95 1.01 1.28
CA PHE A 13 -18.54 -0.24 0.61
C PHE A 13 -18.97 -0.30 -0.86
N VAL A 14 -20.17 0.18 -1.19
CA VAL A 14 -20.61 0.25 -2.61
C VAL A 14 -19.69 1.17 -3.41
N LEU A 15 -19.33 2.34 -2.86
CA LEU A 15 -18.41 3.28 -3.49
C LEU A 15 -17.00 2.69 -3.65
N LEU A 16 -16.49 1.99 -2.63
CA LEU A 16 -15.20 1.30 -2.70
C LEU A 16 -15.18 0.27 -3.84
N ILE A 17 -16.17 -0.63 -3.88
CA ILE A 17 -16.23 -1.70 -4.89
C ILE A 17 -16.41 -1.12 -6.30
N LYS A 18 -17.34 -0.18 -6.48
CA LYS A 18 -17.58 0.45 -7.78
C LYS A 18 -16.45 1.39 -8.20
N GLY A 19 -15.85 2.10 -7.24
CA GLY A 19 -14.67 2.92 -7.47
C GLY A 19 -13.49 2.08 -7.97
N ALA A 20 -13.22 0.95 -7.32
CA ALA A 20 -12.21 0.00 -7.75
C ALA A 20 -12.49 -0.58 -9.15
N ASP A 21 -13.74 -0.95 -9.41
CA ASP A 21 -14.19 -1.49 -10.70
C ASP A 21 -13.94 -0.49 -11.85
N TYR A 22 -14.34 0.77 -11.67
CA TYR A 22 -14.08 1.83 -12.64
C TYR A 22 -12.61 2.16 -12.78
N LEU A 23 -11.85 2.23 -11.69
CA LEU A 23 -10.42 2.51 -11.73
C LEU A 23 -9.67 1.43 -12.52
N VAL A 24 -9.92 0.15 -12.24
CA VAL A 24 -9.28 -0.97 -12.95
C VAL A 24 -9.64 -0.96 -14.44
N ASP A 25 -10.92 -0.76 -14.80
CA ASP A 25 -11.34 -0.71 -16.20
C ASP A 25 -10.76 0.50 -16.94
N GLY A 26 -10.75 1.67 -16.30
CA GLY A 26 -10.16 2.89 -16.86
C GLY A 26 -8.65 2.76 -17.08
N ALA A 27 -7.95 2.21 -16.08
CA ALA A 27 -6.51 1.97 -16.10
C ALA A 27 -6.13 0.97 -17.19
N SER A 28 -6.80 -0.19 -17.26
CA SER A 28 -6.60 -1.19 -18.32
C SER A 28 -6.87 -0.63 -19.73
N ALA A 29 -7.91 0.22 -19.87
CA ALA A 29 -8.21 0.86 -21.15
C ALA A 29 -7.14 1.85 -21.59
N VAL A 30 -6.52 2.58 -20.64
CA VAL A 30 -5.36 3.45 -20.93
C VAL A 30 -4.15 2.62 -21.33
N ALA A 31 -3.84 1.56 -20.59
CA ALA A 31 -2.75 0.65 -20.89
C ALA A 31 -2.86 0.13 -22.33
N LYS A 32 -4.01 -0.45 -22.70
CA LYS A 32 -4.29 -0.97 -24.04
C LYS A 32 -4.18 0.10 -25.12
N ARG A 33 -4.73 1.30 -24.87
CA ARG A 33 -4.72 2.39 -25.85
C ARG A 33 -3.33 2.89 -26.22
N PHE A 34 -2.42 2.94 -25.24
CA PHE A 34 -1.07 3.46 -25.42
C PHE A 34 -0.01 2.36 -25.59
N GLY A 35 -0.41 1.07 -25.60
CA GLY A 35 0.52 -0.07 -25.65
C GLY A 35 1.46 -0.11 -24.45
N ILE A 36 0.96 0.32 -23.29
CA ILE A 36 1.71 0.34 -22.02
C ILE A 36 1.35 -0.93 -21.26
N PRO A 37 2.32 -1.69 -20.74
CA PRO A 37 2.04 -2.85 -19.89
C PRO A 37 1.14 -2.50 -18.70
N ASP A 38 0.17 -3.36 -18.38
CA ASP A 38 -0.77 -3.16 -17.28
C ASP A 38 -0.04 -2.99 -15.94
N ILE A 39 1.10 -3.66 -15.75
CA ILE A 39 1.95 -3.51 -14.56
C ILE A 39 2.44 -2.07 -14.36
N ILE A 40 2.80 -1.37 -15.43
CA ILE A 40 3.27 0.02 -15.39
C ILE A 40 2.15 0.96 -14.93
N ILE A 41 0.93 0.74 -15.43
CA ILE A 41 -0.24 1.52 -15.00
C ILE A 41 -0.57 1.21 -13.53
N GLY A 42 -0.46 -0.04 -13.12
CA GLY A 42 -0.60 -0.45 -11.72
C GLY A 42 0.43 0.24 -10.82
N LEU A 43 1.71 0.22 -11.21
CA LEU A 43 2.83 0.86 -10.50
C LEU A 43 2.75 2.39 -10.44
N THR A 44 1.93 3.06 -11.26
CA THR A 44 1.90 4.52 -11.37
C THR A 44 0.51 5.10 -11.09
N VAL A 45 -0.37 5.09 -12.10
CA VAL A 45 -1.67 5.77 -12.03
C VAL A 45 -2.54 5.18 -10.90
N VAL A 46 -2.57 3.85 -10.80
CA VAL A 46 -3.43 3.17 -9.83
C VAL A 46 -2.86 3.37 -8.43
N SER A 47 -1.58 3.05 -8.21
CA SER A 47 -0.94 3.19 -6.89
C SER A 47 -0.90 4.64 -6.40
N MET A 48 -0.64 5.62 -7.29
CA MET A 48 -0.67 7.04 -6.93
C MET A 48 -2.08 7.49 -6.51
N GLY A 49 -3.10 6.99 -7.22
CA GLY A 49 -4.49 7.33 -6.93
C GLY A 49 -4.97 6.75 -5.60
N THR A 50 -4.62 5.50 -5.33
CA THR A 50 -5.03 4.82 -4.09
C THR A 50 -4.24 5.28 -2.88
N SER A 51 -2.94 5.62 -3.02
CA SER A 51 -2.10 6.15 -1.93
C SER A 51 -2.23 7.67 -1.69
N ALA A 52 -3.17 8.35 -2.37
CA ALA A 52 -3.44 9.76 -2.10
C ALA A 52 -3.91 10.03 -0.65
N PRO A 53 -4.76 9.19 -0.02
CA PRO A 53 -5.11 9.34 1.38
C PRO A 53 -3.90 9.28 2.31
N GLU A 54 -2.98 8.34 2.10
CA GLU A 54 -1.75 8.20 2.87
C GLU A 54 -0.90 9.47 2.81
N LEU A 55 -0.78 10.08 1.62
CA LEU A 55 -0.06 11.33 1.44
C LEU A 55 -0.70 12.46 2.24
N VAL A 56 -2.01 12.63 2.13
CA VAL A 56 -2.76 13.68 2.84
C VAL A 56 -2.65 13.52 4.35
N VAL A 57 -2.84 12.29 4.86
CA VAL A 57 -2.76 11.98 6.30
C VAL A 57 -1.33 12.22 6.81
N SER A 58 -0.31 11.73 6.11
CA SER A 58 1.08 11.86 6.56
C SER A 58 1.59 13.30 6.51
N VAL A 59 1.32 14.03 5.42
CA VAL A 59 1.67 15.46 5.33
C VAL A 59 0.93 16.28 6.37
N GLY A 60 -0.38 16.03 6.55
CA GLY A 60 -1.19 16.70 7.57
C GLY A 60 -0.67 16.45 9.00
N SER A 61 -0.29 15.21 9.30
CA SER A 61 0.31 14.82 10.59
C SER A 61 1.69 15.47 10.80
N ALA A 62 2.54 15.50 9.77
CA ALA A 62 3.83 16.18 9.84
C ALA A 62 3.66 17.68 10.13
N MET A 63 2.76 18.37 9.44
CA MET A 63 2.49 19.80 9.67
C MET A 63 1.93 20.08 11.07
N GLN A 64 1.27 19.13 11.70
CA GLN A 64 0.78 19.23 13.09
C GLN A 64 1.81 18.79 14.14
N GLY A 65 3.02 18.39 13.72
CA GLY A 65 4.07 17.89 14.61
C GLY A 65 3.84 16.47 15.16
N SER A 66 2.83 15.77 14.64
CA SER A 66 2.50 14.38 15.04
C SER A 66 3.36 13.38 14.23
N THR A 67 4.67 13.44 14.44
CA THR A 67 5.67 12.75 13.59
C THR A 67 5.60 11.22 13.71
N GLY A 68 5.26 10.67 14.88
CA GLY A 68 5.04 9.23 15.06
C GLY A 68 3.92 8.67 14.18
N LEU A 69 2.86 9.46 13.92
CA LEU A 69 1.77 9.06 13.04
C LEU A 69 2.21 8.94 11.57
N VAL A 70 3.18 9.74 11.14
CA VAL A 70 3.71 9.70 9.76
C VAL A 70 4.35 8.33 9.48
N PHE A 71 5.24 7.87 10.37
CA PHE A 71 5.89 6.57 10.23
C PHE A 71 4.89 5.42 10.40
N ALA A 72 4.03 5.50 11.41
CA ALA A 72 3.02 4.47 11.66
C ALA A 72 2.08 4.29 10.46
N ASN A 73 1.63 5.38 9.83
CA ASN A 73 0.81 5.32 8.62
C ASN A 73 1.55 4.65 7.47
N VAL A 74 2.76 5.11 7.13
CA VAL A 74 3.50 4.61 5.97
C VAL A 74 3.96 3.16 6.16
N ILE A 75 4.55 2.82 7.31
CA ILE A 75 5.04 1.46 7.56
C ILE A 75 3.86 0.50 7.71
N GLY A 76 2.80 0.92 8.43
CA GLY A 76 1.58 0.14 8.61
C GLY A 76 0.87 -0.14 7.28
N SER A 77 0.76 0.86 6.38
CA SER A 77 0.22 0.67 5.03
C SER A 77 1.09 -0.29 4.20
N ASN A 78 2.42 -0.21 4.28
CA ASN A 78 3.31 -1.13 3.55
C ASN A 78 3.20 -2.58 4.08
N ILE A 79 3.05 -2.77 5.40
CA ILE A 79 2.78 -4.08 5.99
C ILE A 79 1.41 -4.60 5.51
N SER A 80 0.38 -3.75 5.54
CA SER A 80 -0.96 -4.09 5.07
C SER A 80 -0.96 -4.43 3.59
N ASN A 81 -0.29 -3.65 2.76
CA ASN A 81 -0.15 -3.89 1.33
C ASN A 81 0.51 -5.24 1.05
N THR A 82 1.62 -5.53 1.72
CA THR A 82 2.39 -6.75 1.49
C THR A 82 1.68 -7.99 2.03
N CYS A 83 1.09 -7.92 3.22
CA CYS A 83 0.54 -9.09 3.90
C CYS A 83 -0.97 -9.24 3.73
N LEU A 84 -1.75 -8.17 3.97
CA LEU A 84 -3.21 -8.23 3.90
C LEU A 84 -3.69 -8.24 2.45
N ILE A 85 -3.24 -7.27 1.64
CA ILE A 85 -3.78 -7.08 0.29
C ILE A 85 -3.35 -8.20 -0.63
N LEU A 86 -2.04 -8.53 -0.70
CA LEU A 86 -1.58 -9.67 -1.50
C LEU A 86 -2.10 -11.00 -0.93
N GLY A 87 -2.23 -11.12 0.39
CA GLY A 87 -2.81 -12.29 1.03
C GLY A 87 -4.27 -12.51 0.62
N VAL A 88 -5.11 -11.49 0.70
CA VAL A 88 -6.53 -11.59 0.31
C VAL A 88 -6.66 -11.81 -1.20
N ALA A 89 -5.98 -11.01 -2.03
CA ALA A 89 -6.04 -11.12 -3.48
C ALA A 89 -5.54 -12.50 -3.96
N GLY A 90 -4.41 -12.99 -3.42
CA GLY A 90 -3.82 -14.29 -3.76
C GLY A 90 -4.64 -15.48 -3.30
N LEU A 91 -5.39 -15.37 -2.18
CA LEU A 91 -6.35 -16.42 -1.78
C LEU A 91 -7.52 -16.52 -2.77
N ILE A 92 -8.02 -15.38 -3.25
CA ILE A 92 -9.13 -15.35 -4.22
C ILE A 92 -8.67 -15.98 -5.55
N VAL A 93 -7.56 -15.46 -6.09
CA VAL A 93 -6.96 -15.92 -7.36
C VAL A 93 -5.44 -15.93 -7.20
N PRO A 94 -4.74 -17.05 -7.51
CA PRO A 94 -3.27 -17.04 -7.58
C PRO A 94 -2.79 -15.92 -8.50
N LEU A 95 -1.83 -15.12 -8.00
CA LEU A 95 -1.36 -13.93 -8.72
C LEU A 95 -0.13 -14.28 -9.55
N VAL A 96 -0.25 -14.15 -10.86
CA VAL A 96 0.86 -14.31 -11.78
C VAL A 96 1.65 -13.01 -11.85
N VAL A 97 2.98 -13.10 -11.70
CA VAL A 97 3.87 -11.96 -11.66
C VAL A 97 4.81 -11.97 -12.86
N GLN A 98 4.99 -10.84 -13.50
CA GLN A 98 5.96 -10.70 -14.60
C GLN A 98 7.41 -10.84 -14.09
N SER A 99 8.27 -11.43 -14.92
CA SER A 99 9.68 -11.61 -14.57
C SER A 99 10.43 -10.29 -14.35
N THR A 100 10.02 -9.23 -15.03
CA THR A 100 10.55 -7.87 -14.85
C THR A 100 10.27 -7.37 -13.44
N THR A 101 9.03 -7.54 -12.97
CA THR A 101 8.61 -7.12 -11.62
C THR A 101 9.38 -7.83 -10.52
N VAL A 102 9.59 -9.14 -10.65
CA VAL A 102 10.38 -9.91 -9.68
C VAL A 102 11.86 -9.52 -9.72
N LYS A 103 12.39 -9.09 -10.88
CA LYS A 103 13.81 -8.74 -11.03
C LYS A 103 14.16 -7.30 -10.68
N TYR A 104 13.22 -6.37 -10.81
CA TYR A 104 13.50 -4.93 -10.66
C TYR A 104 12.60 -4.23 -9.66
N GLU A 105 11.27 -4.24 -9.83
CA GLU A 105 10.37 -3.44 -9.03
C GLU A 105 10.24 -3.98 -7.59
N LEU A 106 10.12 -5.29 -7.44
CA LEU A 106 10.04 -5.93 -6.12
C LEU A 106 11.36 -5.79 -5.33
N PRO A 107 12.56 -6.07 -5.89
CA PRO A 107 13.82 -5.77 -5.21
C PRO A 107 13.97 -4.30 -4.83
N LEU A 108 13.53 -3.36 -5.69
CA LEU A 108 13.56 -1.95 -5.36
C LEU A 108 12.67 -1.65 -4.14
N SER A 109 11.43 -2.16 -4.13
CA SER A 109 10.52 -1.98 -2.99
C SER A 109 11.07 -2.57 -1.68
N ILE A 110 11.87 -3.62 -1.77
CA ILE A 110 12.54 -4.23 -0.61
C ILE A 110 13.75 -3.38 -0.18
N LEU A 111 14.56 -2.90 -1.12
CA LEU A 111 15.80 -2.16 -0.82
C LEU A 111 15.55 -0.77 -0.22
N ILE A 112 14.41 -0.15 -0.51
CA ILE A 112 14.06 1.15 0.09
C ILE A 112 13.75 1.03 1.59
N ILE A 113 13.44 -0.16 2.12
CA ILE A 113 13.15 -0.36 3.55
C ILE A 113 14.44 -0.29 4.39
N PRO A 114 15.53 -1.04 4.08
CA PRO A 114 16.83 -0.84 4.72
C PRO A 114 17.39 0.58 4.54
N LEU A 115 17.16 1.21 3.38
CA LEU A 115 17.55 2.61 3.19
C LEU A 115 16.81 3.51 4.19
N LEU A 116 15.49 3.35 4.34
CA LEU A 116 14.72 4.08 5.34
C LEU A 116 15.25 3.84 6.75
N PHE A 117 15.58 2.58 7.09
CA PHE A 117 16.19 2.25 8.37
C PHE A 117 17.49 3.03 8.61
N VAL A 118 18.37 3.09 7.62
CA VAL A 118 19.65 3.83 7.73
C VAL A 118 19.42 5.33 7.87
N LEU A 119 18.50 5.92 7.11
CA LEU A 119 18.20 7.34 7.14
C LEU A 119 17.48 7.80 8.42
N SER A 120 16.78 6.88 9.12
CA SER A 120 15.97 7.22 10.29
C SER A 120 16.58 6.83 11.63
N ASN A 121 17.70 6.08 11.67
CA ASN A 121 18.26 5.53 12.91
C ASN A 121 19.60 6.19 13.31
N ASP A 122 19.64 7.53 13.27
CA ASP A 122 20.86 8.29 13.59
C ASP A 122 21.43 7.97 14.99
N ALA A 123 20.55 7.89 15.98
CA ALA A 123 20.98 7.59 17.36
C ALA A 123 21.61 6.19 17.47
N MET A 124 21.01 5.19 16.82
CA MET A 124 21.48 3.81 16.87
C MET A 124 22.75 3.60 16.04
N LEU A 125 22.83 4.20 14.85
CA LEU A 125 23.91 3.93 13.90
C LEU A 125 25.10 4.88 14.06
N TRP A 126 24.85 6.14 14.42
CA TRP A 126 25.86 7.20 14.43
C TRP A 126 26.08 7.82 15.82
N GLY A 127 25.33 7.36 16.83
CA GLY A 127 25.46 7.88 18.20
C GLY A 127 24.90 9.31 18.37
N ALA A 128 23.98 9.73 17.52
CA ALA A 128 23.28 10.99 17.67
C ALA A 128 22.41 10.99 18.94
N GLN A 129 22.04 12.16 19.46
CA GLN A 129 21.17 12.26 20.64
C GLN A 129 19.74 11.80 20.35
N GLU A 130 19.28 12.07 19.12
CA GLU A 130 17.95 11.73 18.64
C GLU A 130 18.04 11.14 17.24
N SER A 131 17.06 10.32 16.88
CA SER A 131 16.87 9.80 15.53
C SER A 131 15.85 10.65 14.79
N THR A 132 16.17 11.11 13.59
CA THR A 132 15.30 12.02 12.85
C THR A 132 15.44 11.81 11.35
N LEU A 133 14.33 11.60 10.66
CA LEU A 133 14.31 11.71 9.21
C LEU A 133 14.35 13.20 8.84
N SER A 134 15.52 13.68 8.43
CA SER A 134 15.78 15.08 8.18
C SER A 134 15.18 15.57 6.84
N ARG A 135 15.18 16.88 6.59
CA ARG A 135 14.78 17.42 5.28
C ARG A 135 15.69 16.94 4.15
N ILE A 136 16.97 16.72 4.43
CA ILE A 136 17.92 16.23 3.42
C ILE A 136 17.53 14.80 3.03
N ASP A 137 17.20 13.95 4.00
CA ASP A 137 16.73 12.60 3.76
C ASP A 137 15.42 12.61 2.96
N GLY A 138 14.50 13.53 3.27
CA GLY A 138 13.30 13.76 2.50
C GLY A 138 13.60 14.08 1.02
N PHE A 139 14.56 14.96 0.75
CA PHE A 139 14.98 15.26 -0.63
C PHE A 139 15.71 14.08 -1.30
N ILE A 140 16.46 13.26 -0.56
CA ILE A 140 17.06 12.03 -1.08
C ILE A 140 15.95 11.08 -1.53
N LEU A 141 14.94 10.83 -0.68
CA LEU A 141 13.80 9.96 -1.00
C LEU A 141 13.03 10.48 -2.22
N LEU A 142 12.74 11.79 -2.30
CA LEU A 142 12.08 12.41 -3.45
C LEU A 142 12.90 12.31 -4.74
N THR A 143 14.23 12.42 -4.64
CA THR A 143 15.12 12.24 -5.80
C THR A 143 15.08 10.81 -6.31
N LEU A 144 15.08 9.83 -5.40
CA LEU A 144 14.92 8.41 -5.75
C LEU A 144 13.54 8.14 -6.35
N PHE A 145 12.49 8.82 -5.87
CA PHE A 145 11.17 8.75 -6.46
C PHE A 145 11.13 9.22 -7.92
N VAL A 146 11.75 10.36 -8.21
CA VAL A 146 11.89 10.85 -9.60
C VAL A 146 12.67 9.85 -10.46
N GLY A 147 13.75 9.27 -9.90
CA GLY A 147 14.50 8.20 -10.57
C GLY A 147 13.65 6.96 -10.86
N PHE A 148 12.81 6.55 -9.91
CA PHE A 148 11.86 5.46 -10.09
C PHE A 148 10.85 5.76 -11.22
N LEU A 149 10.24 6.94 -11.22
CA LEU A 149 9.32 7.34 -12.29
C LEU A 149 10.03 7.33 -13.66
N TYR A 150 11.24 7.86 -13.73
CA TYR A 150 12.03 7.84 -14.98
C TYR A 150 12.28 6.40 -15.46
N TYR A 151 12.67 5.49 -14.54
CA TYR A 151 12.83 4.06 -14.83
C TYR A 151 11.55 3.46 -15.39
N VAL A 152 10.41 3.67 -14.72
CA VAL A 152 9.10 3.13 -15.10
C VAL A 152 8.68 3.63 -16.49
N PHE A 153 8.80 4.93 -16.77
CA PHE A 153 8.48 5.49 -18.09
C PHE A 153 9.41 4.96 -19.19
N ARG A 154 10.67 4.76 -18.89
CA ARG A 154 11.63 4.17 -19.85
C ARG A 154 11.32 2.71 -20.11
N SER A 155 10.95 1.96 -19.09
CA SER A 155 10.56 0.55 -19.20
C SER A 155 9.31 0.38 -20.07
N ALA A 156 8.30 1.23 -19.87
CA ALA A 156 7.10 1.26 -20.68
C ALA A 156 7.39 1.44 -22.18
N LYS A 157 8.35 2.30 -22.51
CA LYS A 157 8.71 2.58 -23.91
C LYS A 157 9.48 1.43 -24.58
N ASN A 158 10.27 0.69 -23.80
CA ASN A 158 11.15 -0.35 -24.33
C ASN A 158 10.49 -1.73 -24.44
N ASN A 159 9.40 -1.96 -23.72
CA ASN A 159 8.66 -3.22 -23.69
C ASN A 159 7.17 -2.94 -23.93
N PRO A 160 6.78 -2.53 -25.16
CA PRO A 160 5.38 -2.43 -25.47
C PRO A 160 4.77 -3.84 -25.49
N ASP A 161 3.68 -4.05 -24.75
CA ASP A 161 2.93 -5.29 -24.86
C ASP A 161 2.35 -5.41 -26.29
N GLU A 162 2.38 -6.61 -26.86
CA GLU A 162 1.58 -6.92 -28.06
C GLU A 162 0.12 -6.97 -27.65
N VAL A 163 -0.52 -5.80 -27.70
CA VAL A 163 -1.92 -5.65 -27.32
C VAL A 163 -2.80 -6.20 -28.42
N GLU A 164 -3.51 -7.30 -28.18
CA GLU A 164 -4.69 -7.62 -28.97
C GLU A 164 -5.64 -6.41 -28.94
N VAL A 165 -5.86 -5.84 -30.12
CA VAL A 165 -6.70 -4.64 -30.29
C VAL A 165 -8.17 -5.02 -30.10
N ILE A 166 -8.59 -5.18 -28.85
CA ILE A 166 -9.99 -5.11 -28.47
C ILE A 166 -10.28 -3.62 -28.31
N ASP A 167 -11.28 -3.12 -28.98
CA ASP A 167 -11.64 -1.70 -29.09
C ASP A 167 -11.62 -1.01 -27.68
N PRO A 168 -10.59 -0.25 -27.32
CA PRO A 168 -10.44 0.25 -25.98
C PRO A 168 -11.47 1.36 -25.72
N LEU A 169 -11.87 1.54 -24.47
CA LEU A 169 -12.73 2.68 -24.10
C LEU A 169 -12.18 3.99 -24.67
N PRO A 170 -13.03 4.90 -25.17
CA PRO A 170 -12.59 6.22 -25.59
C PRO A 170 -11.79 6.93 -24.48
N ALA A 171 -10.71 7.66 -24.82
CA ALA A 171 -9.81 8.28 -23.84
C ALA A 171 -10.54 9.11 -22.77
N TRP A 172 -11.57 9.87 -23.16
CA TRP A 172 -12.37 10.66 -22.23
C TRP A 172 -13.15 9.80 -21.22
N LYS A 173 -13.66 8.62 -21.65
CA LYS A 173 -14.32 7.68 -20.75
C LYS A 173 -13.32 7.04 -19.79
N SER A 174 -12.13 6.65 -20.28
CA SER A 174 -11.06 6.13 -19.43
C SER A 174 -10.65 7.15 -18.36
N ALA A 175 -10.52 8.42 -18.73
CA ALA A 175 -10.23 9.50 -17.79
C ALA A 175 -11.34 9.66 -16.73
N ILE A 176 -12.62 9.65 -17.12
CA ILE A 176 -13.75 9.68 -16.18
C ILE A 176 -13.75 8.47 -15.27
N TYR A 177 -13.45 7.27 -15.79
CA TYR A 177 -13.40 6.05 -15.01
C TYR A 177 -12.26 6.09 -13.98
N ILE A 178 -11.07 6.58 -14.35
CA ILE A 178 -9.95 6.74 -13.42
C ILE A 178 -10.28 7.78 -12.35
N VAL A 179 -10.67 8.99 -12.73
CA VAL A 179 -10.94 10.08 -11.77
C VAL A 179 -12.15 9.75 -10.90
N GLY A 180 -13.23 9.25 -11.48
CA GLY A 180 -14.42 8.82 -10.75
C GLY A 180 -14.16 7.62 -9.85
N GLY A 181 -13.34 6.68 -10.31
CA GLY A 181 -12.89 5.52 -9.53
C GLY A 181 -12.08 5.94 -8.30
N ILE A 182 -11.08 6.80 -8.47
CA ILE A 182 -10.28 7.34 -7.36
C ILE A 182 -11.17 8.11 -6.38
N ALA A 183 -12.05 9.00 -6.87
CA ALA A 183 -12.96 9.73 -6.01
C ALA A 183 -13.89 8.78 -5.21
N GLY A 184 -14.44 7.75 -5.87
CA GLY A 184 -15.26 6.72 -5.23
C GLY A 184 -14.50 5.94 -4.16
N LEU A 185 -13.23 5.59 -4.40
CA LEU A 185 -12.36 4.91 -3.44
C LEU A 185 -12.07 5.79 -2.22
N ILE A 186 -11.70 7.05 -2.42
CA ILE A 186 -11.39 7.98 -1.33
C ILE A 186 -12.63 8.25 -0.47
N ILE A 187 -13.75 8.63 -1.10
CA ILE A 187 -14.99 8.94 -0.37
C ILE A 187 -15.54 7.67 0.30
N GLY A 188 -15.54 6.55 -0.40
CA GLY A 188 -16.01 5.28 0.13
C GLY A 188 -15.16 4.79 1.29
N GLY A 189 -13.84 4.90 1.19
CA GLY A 189 -12.90 4.58 2.25
C GLY A 189 -13.13 5.42 3.51
N ASP A 190 -13.25 6.75 3.36
CA ASP A 190 -13.51 7.67 4.46
C ASP A 190 -14.84 7.33 5.17
N TRP A 191 -15.90 7.07 4.44
CA TRP A 191 -17.20 6.70 5.03
C TRP A 191 -17.16 5.34 5.73
N VAL A 192 -16.47 4.34 5.19
CA VAL A 192 -16.30 3.03 5.85
C VAL A 192 -15.51 3.18 7.14
N VAL A 193 -14.39 3.90 7.12
CA VAL A 193 -13.52 4.11 8.30
C VAL A 193 -14.24 4.88 9.38
N SER A 194 -14.88 5.99 9.02
CA SER A 194 -15.62 6.84 9.97
C SER A 194 -16.78 6.07 10.64
N SER A 195 -17.54 5.32 9.83
CA SER A 195 -18.62 4.48 10.34
C SER A 195 -18.12 3.34 11.23
N ALA A 196 -17.03 2.66 10.81
CA ALA A 196 -16.44 1.59 11.60
C ALA A 196 -15.86 2.11 12.93
N LYS A 197 -15.25 3.31 12.93
CA LYS A 197 -14.78 3.99 14.14
C LYS A 197 -15.94 4.28 15.10
N GLU A 198 -17.05 4.82 14.63
CA GLU A 198 -18.23 5.12 15.44
C GLU A 198 -18.84 3.84 16.02
N ILE A 199 -18.93 2.78 15.22
CA ILE A 199 -19.42 1.46 15.67
C ILE A 199 -18.50 0.93 16.77
N ALA A 200 -17.19 0.88 16.54
CA ALA A 200 -16.21 0.35 17.48
C ALA A 200 -16.23 1.11 18.83
N THR A 201 -16.32 2.44 18.80
CA THR A 201 -16.43 3.26 20.01
C THR A 201 -17.76 3.04 20.75
N THR A 202 -18.87 2.83 20.03
CA THR A 202 -20.17 2.48 20.62
C THR A 202 -20.12 1.12 21.35
N PHE A 203 -19.32 0.17 20.87
CA PHE A 203 -19.06 -1.12 21.53
C PHE A 203 -18.02 -1.04 22.66
N GLY A 204 -17.55 0.16 23.01
CA GLY A 204 -16.64 0.40 24.15
C GLY A 204 -15.16 0.20 23.81
N MET A 205 -14.79 0.12 22.52
CA MET A 205 -13.38 0.11 22.14
C MET A 205 -12.75 1.47 22.43
N THR A 206 -11.53 1.45 22.99
CA THR A 206 -10.78 2.68 23.24
C THR A 206 -10.36 3.35 21.93
N GLU A 207 -10.22 4.68 21.92
CA GLU A 207 -9.77 5.43 20.74
C GLU A 207 -8.41 4.92 20.21
N ARG A 208 -7.54 4.48 21.12
CA ARG A 208 -6.25 3.91 20.79
C ARG A 208 -6.40 2.59 20.02
N LEU A 209 -7.24 1.67 20.51
CA LEU A 209 -7.49 0.39 19.85
C LEU A 209 -8.14 0.57 18.47
N VAL A 210 -9.07 1.53 18.37
CA VAL A 210 -9.69 1.92 17.10
C VAL A 210 -8.64 2.47 16.12
N GLY A 211 -7.72 3.32 16.59
CA GLY A 211 -6.62 3.86 15.80
C GLY A 211 -5.68 2.77 15.27
N LEU A 212 -5.27 1.85 16.15
CA LEU A 212 -4.35 0.75 15.80
C LEU A 212 -4.95 -0.30 14.86
N THR A 213 -6.28 -0.42 14.82
CA THR A 213 -6.96 -1.45 14.01
C THR A 213 -7.74 -0.85 12.85
N VAL A 214 -8.81 -0.12 13.14
CA VAL A 214 -9.76 0.38 12.13
C VAL A 214 -9.12 1.44 11.24
N VAL A 215 -8.39 2.40 11.83
CA VAL A 215 -7.78 3.49 11.06
C VAL A 215 -6.54 2.98 10.30
N ALA A 216 -5.71 2.15 10.93
CA ALA A 216 -4.50 1.61 10.29
C ALA A 216 -4.81 0.76 9.05
N VAL A 217 -5.89 -0.03 9.08
CA VAL A 217 -6.34 -0.79 7.90
C VAL A 217 -7.14 0.10 6.94
N GLY A 218 -7.79 1.12 7.48
CA GLY A 218 -8.75 1.94 6.77
C GLY A 218 -8.14 2.78 5.65
N THR A 219 -6.95 3.34 5.84
CA THR A 219 -6.25 4.10 4.79
C THR A 219 -5.87 3.21 3.62
N SER A 220 -5.60 1.92 3.85
CA SER A 220 -5.29 0.95 2.79
C SER A 220 -6.52 0.27 2.16
N LEU A 221 -7.75 0.70 2.50
CA LEU A 221 -8.97 0.16 1.88
C LEU A 221 -9.06 0.43 0.37
N PRO A 222 -8.67 1.59 -0.17
CA PRO A 222 -8.61 1.82 -1.60
C PRO A 222 -7.70 0.83 -2.31
N GLU A 223 -6.50 0.59 -1.79
CA GLU A 223 -5.55 -0.39 -2.33
C GLU A 223 -6.11 -1.80 -2.27
N LEU A 224 -6.71 -2.18 -1.14
CA LEU A 224 -7.33 -3.50 -0.96
C LEU A 224 -8.45 -3.72 -1.98
N ALA A 225 -9.39 -2.78 -2.07
CA ALA A 225 -10.52 -2.88 -2.99
C ALA A 225 -10.04 -2.99 -4.44
N THR A 226 -9.09 -2.13 -4.84
CA THR A 226 -8.55 -2.09 -6.21
C THR A 226 -7.80 -3.37 -6.54
N SER A 227 -6.90 -3.84 -5.67
CA SER A 227 -6.11 -5.06 -5.93
C SER A 227 -6.99 -6.32 -5.94
N VAL A 228 -8.00 -6.40 -5.07
CA VAL A 228 -8.97 -7.52 -5.06
C VAL A 228 -9.82 -7.51 -6.34
N VAL A 229 -10.34 -6.35 -6.77
CA VAL A 229 -11.12 -6.25 -8.00
C VAL A 229 -10.27 -6.59 -9.22
N ALA A 230 -9.01 -6.09 -9.28
CA ALA A 230 -8.08 -6.43 -10.35
C ALA A 230 -7.80 -7.94 -10.40
N ALA A 231 -7.55 -8.58 -9.25
CA ALA A 231 -7.36 -10.03 -9.15
C ALA A 231 -8.61 -10.79 -9.62
N MET A 232 -9.81 -10.38 -9.21
CA MET A 232 -11.08 -10.99 -9.66
C MET A 232 -11.28 -10.85 -11.17
N LYS A 233 -10.82 -9.77 -11.77
CA LYS A 233 -10.79 -9.56 -13.24
C LYS A 233 -9.63 -10.29 -13.93
N ARG A 234 -8.84 -11.09 -13.19
CA ARG A 234 -7.65 -11.80 -13.67
C ARG A 234 -6.57 -10.87 -14.23
N ASN A 235 -6.55 -9.63 -13.78
CA ASN A 235 -5.49 -8.67 -14.06
C ASN A 235 -4.50 -8.62 -12.88
N SER A 236 -3.66 -9.65 -12.78
CA SER A 236 -2.64 -9.76 -11.72
C SER A 236 -1.63 -8.62 -11.79
N ASP A 237 -1.35 -8.10 -12.98
CA ASP A 237 -0.37 -7.02 -13.18
C ASP A 237 -0.83 -5.73 -12.51
N ILE A 238 -2.09 -5.33 -12.67
CA ILE A 238 -2.63 -4.17 -11.94
C ILE A 238 -2.67 -4.45 -10.43
N ALA A 239 -3.06 -5.67 -10.00
CA ALA A 239 -3.14 -6.00 -8.58
C ALA A 239 -1.77 -5.89 -7.88
N ILE A 240 -0.74 -6.49 -8.49
CA ILE A 240 0.64 -6.50 -7.97
C ILE A 240 1.28 -5.12 -8.14
N GLY A 241 1.10 -4.50 -9.31
CA GLY A 241 1.61 -3.17 -9.59
C GLY A 241 1.08 -2.13 -8.60
N ASN A 242 -0.21 -2.20 -8.25
CA ASN A 242 -0.80 -1.35 -7.23
C ASN A 242 -0.10 -1.53 -5.87
N VAL A 243 0.07 -2.76 -5.40
CA VAL A 243 0.71 -3.02 -4.09
C VAL A 243 2.18 -2.62 -4.07
N VAL A 244 2.97 -3.06 -5.07
CA VAL A 244 4.40 -2.74 -5.14
C VAL A 244 4.61 -1.24 -5.36
N GLY A 245 3.80 -0.63 -6.22
CA GLY A 245 3.81 0.81 -6.46
C GLY A 245 3.48 1.60 -5.21
N SER A 246 2.38 1.27 -4.50
CA SER A 246 2.00 1.92 -3.25
C SER A 246 3.08 1.80 -2.17
N ASN A 247 3.76 0.66 -2.06
CA ASN A 247 4.87 0.50 -1.13
C ASN A 247 6.03 1.45 -1.45
N ILE A 248 6.38 1.60 -2.74
CA ILE A 248 7.42 2.53 -3.18
C ILE A 248 6.96 3.99 -2.97
N PHE A 249 5.73 4.32 -3.33
CA PHE A 249 5.15 5.65 -3.15
C PHE A 249 5.13 6.07 -1.69
N ASN A 250 4.70 5.18 -0.81
CA ASN A 250 4.61 5.44 0.63
C ASN A 250 5.97 5.83 1.22
N VAL A 251 7.04 5.12 0.88
CA VAL A 251 8.37 5.43 1.41
C VAL A 251 8.98 6.63 0.66
N LEU A 252 9.02 6.61 -0.67
CA LEU A 252 9.78 7.61 -1.43
C LEU A 252 9.03 8.95 -1.55
N LEU A 253 7.72 8.92 -1.82
CA LEU A 253 6.93 10.14 -1.99
C LEU A 253 6.32 10.61 -0.69
N VAL A 254 5.60 9.76 0.05
CA VAL A 254 4.85 10.18 1.25
C VAL A 254 5.80 10.57 2.38
N LEU A 255 6.74 9.69 2.78
CA LEU A 255 7.75 10.06 3.78
C LEU A 255 8.70 11.13 3.26
N GLY A 256 9.13 11.04 2.00
CA GLY A 256 9.99 12.04 1.39
C GLY A 256 9.38 13.44 1.44
N THR A 257 8.10 13.59 1.08
CA THR A 257 7.40 14.87 1.15
C THR A 257 7.19 15.33 2.59
N SER A 258 6.78 14.43 3.48
CA SER A 258 6.56 14.76 4.90
C SER A 258 7.84 15.26 5.55
N ALA A 259 8.97 14.58 5.37
CA ALA A 259 10.26 14.96 5.93
C ALA A 259 10.82 16.25 5.29
N ALA A 260 10.63 16.48 3.98
CA ALA A 260 11.02 17.71 3.31
C ALA A 260 10.27 18.94 3.85
N ILE A 261 8.98 18.78 4.18
CA ILE A 261 8.16 19.84 4.80
C ILE A 261 8.59 20.02 6.26
N MET A 262 8.62 18.94 7.04
CA MET A 262 8.95 18.98 8.47
C MET A 262 9.79 17.76 8.86
N PRO A 263 11.01 17.97 9.43
CA PRO A 263 11.81 16.86 9.96
C PRO A 263 10.98 16.02 10.91
N THR A 264 11.06 14.72 10.74
CA THR A 264 10.17 13.76 11.41
C THR A 264 10.97 12.96 12.42
N ASN A 265 10.70 13.17 13.72
CA ASN A 265 11.36 12.42 14.79
C ASN A 265 11.00 10.93 14.66
N TYR A 266 12.01 10.10 14.80
CA TYR A 266 11.90 8.66 14.68
C TYR A 266 12.05 7.99 16.05
N GLU A 267 11.02 7.28 16.46
CA GLU A 267 11.03 6.52 17.70
C GLU A 267 11.61 5.12 17.46
N LEU A 268 12.58 4.69 18.29
CA LEU A 268 13.23 3.37 18.15
C LEU A 268 12.23 2.20 18.25
N ALA A 269 11.07 2.41 18.87
CA ALA A 269 10.00 1.42 18.93
C ALA A 269 9.51 1.01 17.52
N ILE A 270 9.56 1.92 16.54
CA ILE A 270 9.19 1.69 15.14
C ILE A 270 10.13 0.68 14.44
N ASN A 271 11.32 0.46 14.98
CA ASN A 271 12.25 -0.54 14.44
C ASN A 271 11.64 -1.94 14.38
N PHE A 272 10.78 -2.31 15.33
CA PHE A 272 10.09 -3.59 15.29
C PHE A 272 9.22 -3.71 14.02
N ASP A 273 8.47 -2.67 13.68
CA ASP A 273 7.60 -2.64 12.52
C ASP A 273 8.42 -2.68 11.22
N LEU A 274 9.56 -1.95 11.18
CA LEU A 274 10.49 -2.00 10.04
C LEU A 274 11.12 -3.40 9.87
N TYR A 275 11.55 -4.05 10.96
CA TYR A 275 12.09 -5.40 10.88
C TYR A 275 11.03 -6.40 10.42
N PHE A 276 9.80 -6.26 10.90
CA PHE A 276 8.69 -7.08 10.43
C PHE A 276 8.44 -6.86 8.94
N LEU A 277 8.36 -5.60 8.49
CA LEU A 277 8.19 -5.25 7.08
C LEU A 277 9.32 -5.81 6.20
N MET A 278 10.58 -5.69 6.65
CA MET A 278 11.72 -6.31 5.95
C MET A 278 11.53 -7.83 5.83
N ALA A 279 11.21 -8.50 6.94
CA ALA A 279 11.06 -9.96 6.98
C ALA A 279 9.95 -10.44 6.04
N VAL A 280 8.77 -9.82 6.05
CA VAL A 280 7.67 -10.23 5.17
C VAL A 280 7.91 -9.86 3.71
N SER A 281 8.64 -8.78 3.43
CA SER A 281 9.05 -8.43 2.07
C SER A 281 10.06 -9.42 1.50
N PHE A 282 11.03 -9.87 2.31
CA PHE A 282 11.93 -10.94 1.92
C PHE A 282 11.22 -12.28 1.77
N LEU A 283 10.24 -12.58 2.64
CA LEU A 283 9.42 -13.78 2.52
C LEU A 283 8.64 -13.78 1.20
N LEU A 284 8.00 -12.67 0.84
CA LEU A 284 7.32 -12.52 -0.44
C LEU A 284 8.27 -12.76 -1.63
N PHE A 285 9.47 -12.18 -1.57
CA PHE A 285 10.48 -12.40 -2.60
C PHE A 285 10.90 -13.88 -2.69
N ALA A 286 11.08 -14.54 -1.53
CA ALA A 286 11.41 -15.95 -1.47
C ALA A 286 10.31 -16.85 -2.09
N PHE A 287 9.04 -16.52 -1.93
CA PHE A 287 7.92 -17.26 -2.54
C PHE A 287 8.04 -17.27 -4.06
N PHE A 288 8.34 -16.13 -4.67
CA PHE A 288 8.55 -16.08 -6.13
C PHE A 288 9.79 -16.89 -6.57
N PHE A 289 10.86 -16.95 -5.74
CA PHE A 289 12.01 -17.77 -6.04
C PHE A 289 11.73 -19.27 -5.96
N VAL A 290 10.94 -19.71 -5.01
CA VAL A 290 10.54 -21.11 -4.84
C VAL A 290 9.72 -21.60 -6.05
N GLY A 291 8.83 -20.78 -6.58
CA GLY A 291 8.10 -21.06 -7.82
C GLY A 291 9.05 -21.36 -9.00
N THR A 292 10.11 -20.57 -9.12
CA THR A 292 11.15 -20.78 -10.17
C THR A 292 11.88 -22.12 -10.03
N LEU A 293 12.16 -22.56 -8.80
CA LEU A 293 12.82 -23.86 -8.54
C LEU A 293 11.91 -25.05 -8.90
N ARG A 294 10.58 -24.85 -8.91
CA ARG A 294 9.60 -25.87 -9.32
C ARG A 294 9.49 -26.03 -10.84
N LYS A 295 10.33 -25.36 -11.64
CA LYS A 295 10.31 -25.36 -13.12
C LYS A 295 9.01 -24.82 -13.73
N GLU A 296 8.27 -24.02 -13.00
CA GLU A 296 7.16 -23.26 -13.56
C GLU A 296 7.71 -22.07 -14.35
N SER A 297 7.21 -21.86 -15.55
CA SER A 297 7.69 -20.78 -16.45
C SER A 297 7.27 -19.39 -15.98
N LEU A 298 6.41 -19.29 -14.94
CA LEU A 298 5.82 -18.07 -14.45
C LEU A 298 6.06 -17.95 -12.94
N TYR A 299 6.32 -16.72 -12.48
CA TYR A 299 6.34 -16.41 -11.06
C TYR A 299 4.91 -16.27 -10.58
N THR A 300 4.50 -17.06 -9.61
CA THR A 300 3.14 -17.03 -9.05
C THR A 300 3.18 -16.89 -7.55
N LEU A 301 2.26 -16.12 -6.99
CA LEU A 301 1.91 -16.16 -5.57
C LEU A 301 0.74 -17.12 -5.43
N ASP A 302 1.02 -18.30 -4.89
CA ASP A 302 0.02 -19.35 -4.70
C ASP A 302 -0.85 -19.09 -3.47
N ARG A 303 -2.02 -19.75 -3.41
CA ARG A 303 -2.97 -19.58 -2.28
C ARG A 303 -2.38 -19.90 -0.92
N TRP A 304 -1.50 -20.90 -0.81
CA TRP A 304 -0.87 -21.25 0.46
C TRP A 304 0.13 -20.19 0.92
N GLU A 305 0.85 -19.56 -0.01
CA GLU A 305 1.77 -18.44 0.24
C GLU A 305 0.99 -17.20 0.66
N ALA A 306 -0.11 -16.92 -0.02
CA ALA A 306 -1.06 -15.88 0.33
C ALA A 306 -1.66 -16.10 1.75
N ALA A 307 -2.01 -17.35 2.11
CA ALA A 307 -2.46 -17.68 3.45
C ALA A 307 -1.38 -17.42 4.51
N LEU A 308 -0.11 -17.73 4.23
CA LEU A 308 0.99 -17.42 5.14
C LEU A 308 1.17 -15.92 5.37
N LEU A 309 1.00 -15.09 4.33
CA LEU A 309 1.02 -13.62 4.47
C LEU A 309 -0.12 -13.14 5.39
N LEU A 310 -1.33 -13.70 5.27
CA LEU A 310 -2.43 -13.38 6.16
C LEU A 310 -2.18 -13.83 7.60
N ILE A 311 -1.58 -15.00 7.80
CA ILE A 311 -1.19 -15.46 9.14
C ILE A 311 -0.14 -14.51 9.73
N ALA A 312 0.81 -14.05 8.92
CA ALA A 312 1.84 -13.10 9.37
C ALA A 312 1.22 -11.78 9.88
N ILE A 313 0.29 -11.19 9.14
CA ILE A 313 -0.34 -9.92 9.57
C ILE A 313 -1.24 -10.11 10.79
N ILE A 314 -1.98 -11.21 10.87
CA ILE A 314 -2.79 -11.53 12.06
C ILE A 314 -1.88 -11.66 13.29
N SER A 315 -0.75 -12.38 13.16
CA SER A 315 0.23 -12.54 14.23
C SER A 315 0.84 -11.18 14.64
N TYR A 316 1.15 -10.32 13.67
CA TYR A 316 1.66 -8.97 13.90
C TYR A 316 0.66 -8.10 14.68
N PHE A 317 -0.60 -8.03 14.24
CA PHE A 317 -1.62 -7.27 14.96
C PHE A 317 -1.88 -7.84 16.37
N THR A 318 -1.92 -9.17 16.50
CA THR A 318 -2.07 -9.82 17.81
C THR A 318 -0.93 -9.42 18.73
N TYR A 319 0.32 -9.45 18.25
CA TYR A 319 1.49 -9.06 19.02
C TYR A 319 1.41 -7.59 19.47
N ILE A 320 1.07 -6.67 18.58
CA ILE A 320 0.96 -5.24 18.90
C ILE A 320 -0.14 -5.01 19.94
N ILE A 321 -1.32 -5.62 19.76
CA ILE A 321 -2.46 -5.43 20.68
C ILE A 321 -2.13 -5.98 22.08
N VAL A 322 -1.51 -7.16 22.15
CA VAL A 322 -1.18 -7.80 23.45
C VAL A 322 -0.08 -7.03 24.20
N ASN A 323 0.91 -6.49 23.47
CA ASN A 323 2.02 -5.76 24.08
C ASN A 323 1.78 -4.25 24.20
N ASP A 324 0.58 -3.77 23.82
CA ASP A 324 0.22 -2.38 24.01
C ASP A 324 -0.01 -2.08 25.51
N PRO A 325 0.72 -1.11 26.11
CA PRO A 325 0.58 -0.78 27.54
C PRO A 325 -0.86 -0.43 27.99
N GLY A 326 -1.69 0.05 27.05
CA GLY A 326 -3.11 0.38 27.31
C GLY A 326 -4.02 -0.85 27.40
N THR A 327 -3.73 -1.92 26.64
CA THR A 327 -4.49 -3.18 26.71
C THR A 327 -4.08 -4.03 27.91
N ALA A 328 -2.80 -4.02 28.31
CA ALA A 328 -2.34 -4.71 29.51
C ALA A 328 -3.04 -4.21 30.79
N ALA A 329 -3.36 -2.90 30.86
CA ALA A 329 -4.08 -2.33 31.99
C ALA A 329 -5.60 -2.62 31.99
N ALA A 330 -6.17 -3.09 30.88
CA ALA A 330 -7.61 -3.39 30.77
C ALA A 330 -7.95 -4.88 31.03
N VAL A 331 -6.94 -5.75 31.04
CA VAL A 331 -7.09 -7.21 31.20
C VAL A 331 -6.61 -7.68 32.58
N GLY A 332 -5.90 -6.86 33.36
CA GLY A 332 -5.49 -7.09 34.76
C GLY A 332 -6.38 -6.32 35.72
#